data_a78d78a847b94f5c406846be3d93d743
#
_entry.id   a78d78a847b94f5c406846be3d93d743
#
_cell.length_a   1.000
_cell.length_b   1.000
_cell.length_c   1.000
_cell.angle_alpha   90.00
_cell.angle_beta   90.00
_cell.angle_gamma   90.00
#
_symmetry.space_group_name_H-M   'P 1'
#
loop_
_entity.id
_entity.type
_entity.pdbx_description
1 polymer ?
#
loop_
_entity_poly.entity_id
_entity_poly.type
_entity_poly.pdbx_seq_one_letter_code
_entity_poly.pdbx_strand_id
1 'polypeptide(L)'
;MRTAPVVLAHLDDEAALVEAARKVSDLTHYDPEAGDACVLWCLAIRHAILTGELDARLGLQHIDIDRRNLWSTRLDVAEASQPSDFKNNGWVVEALQGAWSAIARTPVPQDDPAMGVFSVDHLRLALNTAVRGGKDTDTVAAIAGGLLGAAYGASAIPAEWRRLLHGWPGLATRDLAALATRIVKADKPFSYDIEPMAPVRHPHDDGVWLADVAALQGLPPGVDAVVSLCRVNDDDLPAGVEQIDVRLIDRVEPDANPNLDFVLTDTVRLIEQLRNEGRTVLLHCVACQSRTPTVAAVYGARTQGMSGMLALQGITSVLPGAWPNSDFQKALERLAP
;
A
#
# COMPACT_ATOMS: atom_id res chain seq x y z
N MET A 1 -9.23 -10.89 13.47
CA MET A 1 -9.09 -10.07 12.24
C MET A 1 -9.73 -8.68 12.33
N ARG A 2 -10.95 -8.50 12.79
CA ARG A 2 -11.65 -7.19 12.78
C ARG A 2 -11.15 -6.14 13.79
N THR A 3 -10.25 -6.46 14.70
CA THR A 3 -9.72 -5.53 15.71
C THR A 3 -8.60 -4.63 15.18
N ALA A 4 -7.99 -4.93 14.03
CA ALA A 4 -6.92 -4.11 13.46
C ALA A 4 -7.26 -2.60 13.35
N PRO A 5 -8.46 -2.16 12.90
CA PRO A 5 -8.78 -0.73 12.82
C PRO A 5 -8.87 -0.01 14.17
N VAL A 6 -9.05 -0.75 15.29
CA VAL A 6 -9.09 -0.17 16.65
C VAL A 6 -7.80 0.56 16.99
N VAL A 7 -6.68 0.08 16.42
CA VAL A 7 -5.35 0.66 16.61
C VAL A 7 -5.28 2.11 16.17
N LEU A 8 -5.92 2.44 15.03
CA LEU A 8 -5.88 3.80 14.47
C LEU A 8 -6.49 4.85 15.41
N ALA A 9 -7.48 4.45 16.22
CA ALA A 9 -8.14 5.33 17.18
C ALA A 9 -7.36 5.50 18.50
N HIS A 10 -6.31 4.69 18.72
CA HIS A 10 -5.57 4.62 19.99
C HIS A 10 -4.05 4.59 19.77
N LEU A 11 -3.54 5.23 18.72
CA LEU A 11 -2.09 5.26 18.43
C LEU A 11 -1.27 5.87 19.56
N ASP A 12 -1.80 6.89 20.23
CA ASP A 12 -1.09 7.63 21.27
C ASP A 12 -1.34 7.10 22.69
N ASP A 13 -2.24 6.13 22.86
CA ASP A 13 -2.61 5.58 24.17
C ASP A 13 -2.65 4.05 24.17
N GLU A 14 -1.54 3.44 24.60
CA GLU A 14 -1.39 1.97 24.65
C GLU A 14 -2.36 1.31 25.63
N ALA A 15 -2.62 1.94 26.79
CA ALA A 15 -3.52 1.37 27.80
C ALA A 15 -4.97 1.35 27.27
N ALA A 16 -5.41 2.45 26.67
CA ALA A 16 -6.72 2.52 26.03
C ALA A 16 -6.84 1.53 24.86
N LEU A 17 -5.77 1.31 24.10
CA LEU A 17 -5.74 0.31 23.03
C LEU A 17 -5.98 -1.11 23.57
N VAL A 18 -5.30 -1.48 24.65
CA VAL A 18 -5.45 -2.81 25.28
C VAL A 18 -6.90 -3.03 25.74
N GLU A 19 -7.49 -2.05 26.41
CA GLU A 19 -8.88 -2.12 26.86
C GLU A 19 -9.85 -2.20 25.66
N ALA A 20 -9.68 -1.37 24.65
CA ALA A 20 -10.52 -1.34 23.45
C ALA A 20 -10.42 -2.65 22.65
N ALA A 21 -9.22 -3.23 22.50
CA ALA A 21 -9.01 -4.49 21.81
C ALA A 21 -9.79 -5.64 22.46
N ARG A 22 -9.77 -5.74 23.82
CA ARG A 22 -10.56 -6.72 24.58
C ARG A 22 -12.06 -6.48 24.39
N LYS A 23 -12.54 -5.26 24.60
CA LYS A 23 -13.97 -4.91 24.46
C LYS A 23 -14.51 -5.25 23.07
N VAL A 24 -13.75 -4.95 22.02
CA VAL A 24 -14.16 -5.28 20.63
C VAL A 24 -14.15 -6.78 20.39
N SER A 25 -13.19 -7.53 20.97
CA SER A 25 -13.22 -9.00 20.95
C SER A 25 -14.49 -9.54 21.60
N ASP A 26 -14.81 -9.06 22.79
CA ASP A 26 -15.94 -9.54 23.62
C ASP A 26 -17.31 -9.34 22.98
N LEU A 27 -17.44 -8.42 22.00
CA LEU A 27 -18.68 -8.23 21.25
C LEU A 27 -19.17 -9.50 20.53
N THR A 28 -18.25 -10.43 20.21
CA THR A 28 -18.60 -11.68 19.52
C THR A 28 -17.93 -12.93 20.11
N HIS A 29 -16.82 -12.78 20.81
CA HIS A 29 -16.00 -13.87 21.34
C HIS A 29 -15.61 -13.54 22.78
N TYR A 30 -16.50 -13.84 23.71
CA TYR A 30 -16.25 -13.68 25.14
C TYR A 30 -15.39 -14.84 25.65
N ASP A 31 -14.13 -14.83 25.26
CA ASP A 31 -13.13 -15.85 25.56
C ASP A 31 -11.79 -15.19 25.89
N PRO A 32 -11.13 -15.53 27.02
CA PRO A 32 -9.88 -14.91 27.42
C PRO A 32 -8.78 -15.03 26.36
N GLU A 33 -8.66 -16.15 25.64
CA GLU A 33 -7.66 -16.33 24.59
C GLU A 33 -7.95 -15.46 23.36
N ALA A 34 -9.22 -15.25 23.01
CA ALA A 34 -9.60 -14.34 21.94
C ALA A 34 -9.24 -12.89 22.29
N GLY A 35 -9.51 -12.47 23.53
CA GLY A 35 -9.10 -11.17 24.05
C GLY A 35 -7.59 -10.97 24.05
N ASP A 36 -6.84 -11.97 24.51
CA ASP A 36 -5.38 -11.94 24.53
C ASP A 36 -4.79 -11.85 23.12
N ALA A 37 -5.28 -12.66 22.18
CA ALA A 37 -4.86 -12.61 20.78
C ALA A 37 -5.08 -11.22 20.14
N CYS A 38 -6.24 -10.60 20.45
CA CYS A 38 -6.54 -9.24 19.96
C CYS A 38 -5.60 -8.20 20.56
N VAL A 39 -5.26 -8.30 21.84
CA VAL A 39 -4.28 -7.40 22.50
C VAL A 39 -2.90 -7.55 21.86
N LEU A 40 -2.40 -8.78 21.74
CA LEU A 40 -1.10 -9.05 21.13
C LEU A 40 -1.01 -8.45 19.72
N TRP A 41 -2.04 -8.70 18.90
CA TRP A 41 -2.01 -8.27 17.51
C TRP A 41 -2.19 -6.76 17.35
N CYS A 42 -3.06 -6.13 18.16
CA CYS A 42 -3.24 -4.68 18.13
C CYS A 42 -1.96 -3.94 18.56
N LEU A 43 -1.24 -4.44 19.57
CA LEU A 43 0.02 -3.83 19.99
C LEU A 43 1.13 -4.03 18.95
N ALA A 44 1.20 -5.19 18.30
CA ALA A 44 2.10 -5.42 17.18
C ALA A 44 1.81 -4.46 16.00
N ILE A 45 0.53 -4.28 15.64
CA ILE A 45 0.10 -3.33 14.58
C ILE A 45 0.46 -1.90 14.96
N ARG A 46 0.20 -1.48 16.22
CA ARG A 46 0.57 -0.14 16.69
C ARG A 46 2.07 0.10 16.57
N HIS A 47 2.86 -0.85 17.03
CA HIS A 47 4.33 -0.78 16.93
C HIS A 47 4.77 -0.66 15.47
N ALA A 48 4.23 -1.51 14.59
CA ALA A 48 4.54 -1.48 13.17
C ALA A 48 4.18 -0.14 12.49
N ILE A 49 3.04 0.48 12.87
CA ILE A 49 2.69 1.82 12.36
C ILE A 49 3.72 2.87 12.79
N LEU A 50 4.22 2.78 14.02
CA LEU A 50 5.10 3.79 14.60
C LEU A 50 6.57 3.61 14.20
N THR A 51 7.01 2.38 13.93
CA THR A 51 8.44 2.06 13.75
C THR A 51 8.78 1.37 12.43
N GLY A 52 7.79 0.76 11.75
CA GLY A 52 8.00 -0.11 10.60
C GLY A 52 8.43 -1.54 10.97
N GLU A 53 8.60 -1.86 12.26
CA GLU A 53 9.10 -3.15 12.72
C GLU A 53 7.97 -4.14 13.01
N LEU A 54 8.23 -5.43 12.74
CA LEU A 54 7.31 -6.54 12.95
C LEU A 54 7.68 -7.31 14.22
N ASP A 55 6.90 -7.14 15.29
CA ASP A 55 7.10 -7.88 16.55
C ASP A 55 5.75 -8.27 17.19
N ALA A 56 5.45 -9.57 17.21
CA ALA A 56 4.24 -10.11 17.82
C ALA A 56 4.34 -10.30 19.34
N ARG A 57 5.52 -10.08 19.94
CA ARG A 57 5.78 -10.37 21.38
C ARG A 57 5.57 -9.17 22.28
N LEU A 58 5.53 -7.97 21.75
CA LEU A 58 5.41 -6.71 22.51
C LEU A 58 4.21 -6.69 23.47
N GLY A 59 3.12 -7.32 23.06
CA GLY A 59 1.91 -7.39 23.86
C GLY A 59 1.95 -8.36 25.03
N LEU A 60 2.97 -9.24 25.14
CA LEU A 60 3.02 -10.28 26.18
C LEU A 60 2.98 -9.73 27.60
N GLN A 61 3.49 -8.52 27.84
CA GLN A 61 3.44 -7.87 29.15
C GLN A 61 2.00 -7.55 29.61
N HIS A 62 1.05 -7.41 28.66
CA HIS A 62 -0.36 -7.12 28.94
C HIS A 62 -1.24 -8.38 29.06
N ILE A 63 -0.62 -9.56 28.93
CA ILE A 63 -1.29 -10.84 29.14
C ILE A 63 -1.11 -11.28 30.61
N ASP A 64 -2.15 -11.87 31.18
CA ASP A 64 -2.10 -12.41 32.53
C ASP A 64 -0.95 -13.41 32.66
N ILE A 65 -0.27 -13.36 33.82
CA ILE A 65 0.97 -14.13 34.05
C ILE A 65 0.79 -15.63 33.78
N ASP A 66 -0.35 -16.19 34.09
CA ASP A 66 -0.64 -17.62 33.90
C ASP A 66 -0.73 -18.03 32.42
N ARG A 67 -1.11 -17.10 31.53
CA ARG A 67 -1.23 -17.34 30.09
C ARG A 67 -0.06 -16.79 29.29
N ARG A 68 0.77 -15.92 29.87
CA ARG A 68 1.90 -15.26 29.17
C ARG A 68 2.89 -16.28 28.61
N ASN A 69 3.29 -17.27 29.40
CA ASN A 69 4.22 -18.31 28.97
C ASN A 69 3.60 -19.18 27.85
N LEU A 70 2.30 -19.46 27.94
CA LEU A 70 1.58 -20.19 26.89
C LEU A 70 1.61 -19.43 25.56
N TRP A 71 1.32 -18.12 25.58
CA TRP A 71 1.38 -17.29 24.37
C TRP A 71 2.80 -17.16 23.81
N SER A 72 3.82 -17.03 24.66
CA SER A 72 5.23 -17.06 24.22
C SER A 72 5.53 -18.36 23.46
N THR A 73 5.18 -19.51 24.05
CA THR A 73 5.39 -20.83 23.41
C THR A 73 4.61 -20.94 22.08
N ARG A 74 3.38 -20.42 22.00
CA ARG A 74 2.57 -20.42 20.77
C ARG A 74 3.23 -19.61 19.65
N LEU A 75 3.86 -18.49 20.00
CA LEU A 75 4.62 -17.68 19.02
C LEU A 75 5.90 -18.40 18.58
N ASP A 76 6.62 -19.08 19.51
CA ASP A 76 7.79 -19.89 19.16
C ASP A 76 7.41 -21.03 18.18
N VAL A 77 6.28 -21.70 18.44
CA VAL A 77 5.73 -22.74 17.55
C VAL A 77 5.37 -22.14 16.18
N ALA A 78 4.78 -20.95 16.13
CA ALA A 78 4.43 -20.30 14.87
C ALA A 78 5.68 -19.98 14.02
N GLU A 79 6.76 -19.52 14.65
CA GLU A 79 8.03 -19.23 13.98
C GLU A 79 8.75 -20.51 13.49
N ALA A 80 8.53 -21.62 14.15
CA ALA A 80 9.14 -22.91 13.79
C ALA A 80 8.31 -23.71 12.75
N SER A 81 7.00 -23.43 12.60
CA SER A 81 6.07 -24.22 11.79
C SER A 81 5.66 -23.50 10.50
N GLN A 82 5.15 -24.25 9.52
CA GLN A 82 4.54 -23.66 8.32
C GLN A 82 3.08 -23.26 8.61
N PRO A 83 2.51 -22.25 7.90
CA PRO A 83 1.09 -21.89 8.06
C PRO A 83 0.15 -23.07 7.84
N SER A 84 0.51 -23.99 6.96
CA SER A 84 -0.25 -25.24 6.69
C SER A 84 -0.28 -26.23 7.83
N ASP A 85 0.56 -26.09 8.85
CA ASP A 85 0.58 -27.00 10.01
C ASP A 85 -0.56 -26.69 11.00
N PHE A 86 -1.08 -25.47 10.98
CA PHE A 86 -2.20 -25.02 11.80
C PHE A 86 -3.53 -25.45 11.16
N LYS A 87 -3.99 -26.67 11.50
CA LYS A 87 -5.13 -27.33 10.83
C LYS A 87 -6.48 -26.80 11.26
N ASN A 88 -6.56 -26.16 12.42
CA ASN A 88 -7.78 -25.59 12.99
C ASN A 88 -7.71 -24.04 13.02
N ASN A 89 -7.23 -23.44 11.93
CA ASN A 89 -7.00 -22.00 11.83
C ASN A 89 -8.28 -21.13 11.73
N GLY A 90 -9.46 -21.70 11.87
CA GLY A 90 -10.70 -21.01 12.25
C GLY A 90 -10.77 -20.68 13.75
N TRP A 91 -9.96 -21.34 14.60
CA TRP A 91 -9.81 -20.98 16.01
C TRP A 91 -8.78 -19.85 16.16
N VAL A 92 -9.10 -18.88 17.02
CA VAL A 92 -8.32 -17.63 17.16
C VAL A 92 -6.82 -17.85 17.38
N VAL A 93 -6.44 -18.88 18.14
CA VAL A 93 -5.02 -19.18 18.44
C VAL A 93 -4.30 -19.64 17.18
N GLU A 94 -4.81 -20.66 16.51
CA GLU A 94 -4.19 -21.16 15.28
C GLU A 94 -4.31 -20.15 14.11
N ALA A 95 -5.34 -19.31 14.09
CA ALA A 95 -5.43 -18.20 13.12
C ALA A 95 -4.28 -17.19 13.31
N LEU A 96 -4.00 -16.78 14.56
CA LEU A 96 -2.88 -15.90 14.86
C LEU A 96 -1.54 -16.58 14.58
N GLN A 97 -1.38 -17.85 14.98
CA GLN A 97 -0.16 -18.61 14.72
C GLN A 97 0.09 -18.77 13.20
N GLY A 98 -0.93 -19.09 12.42
CA GLY A 98 -0.84 -19.18 10.96
C GLY A 98 -0.44 -17.85 10.30
N ALA A 99 -1.02 -16.74 10.78
CA ALA A 99 -0.68 -15.41 10.31
C ALA A 99 0.76 -15.01 10.67
N TRP A 100 1.18 -15.24 11.92
CA TRP A 100 2.55 -14.94 12.33
C TRP A 100 3.58 -15.84 11.66
N SER A 101 3.28 -17.14 11.51
CA SER A 101 4.11 -18.09 10.76
C SER A 101 4.32 -17.62 9.31
N ALA A 102 3.26 -17.18 8.62
CA ALA A 102 3.36 -16.68 7.25
C ALA A 102 4.28 -15.47 7.15
N ILE A 103 4.22 -14.55 8.12
CA ILE A 103 5.06 -13.37 8.18
C ILE A 103 6.51 -13.74 8.50
N ALA A 104 6.73 -14.41 9.62
CA ALA A 104 8.07 -14.67 10.17
C ALA A 104 8.92 -15.61 9.30
N ARG A 105 8.26 -16.51 8.57
CA ARG A 105 8.96 -17.51 7.74
C ARG A 105 9.10 -17.13 6.27
N THR A 106 8.44 -16.08 5.84
CA THR A 106 8.65 -15.54 4.48
C THR A 106 9.89 -14.65 4.50
N PRO A 107 10.94 -14.98 3.74
CA PRO A 107 12.13 -14.12 3.70
C PRO A 107 11.79 -12.73 3.14
N VAL A 108 12.32 -11.70 3.77
CA VAL A 108 12.28 -10.34 3.21
C VAL A 108 13.26 -10.28 2.03
N PRO A 109 12.79 -9.95 0.81
CA PRO A 109 13.68 -9.80 -0.33
C PRO A 109 14.72 -8.71 -0.10
N GLN A 110 15.89 -8.88 -0.69
CA GLN A 110 16.88 -7.81 -0.75
C GLN A 110 16.56 -6.92 -1.97
N ASP A 111 16.62 -5.61 -1.78
CA ASP A 111 16.31 -4.67 -2.86
C ASP A 111 17.26 -4.83 -4.05
N ASP A 112 16.68 -5.02 -5.23
CA ASP A 112 17.33 -4.99 -6.53
C ASP A 112 16.39 -4.28 -7.53
N PRO A 113 16.40 -2.94 -7.54
CA PRO A 113 15.47 -2.15 -8.37
C PRO A 113 15.60 -2.44 -9.87
N ALA A 114 16.81 -2.74 -10.34
CA ALA A 114 17.05 -3.07 -11.76
C ALA A 114 16.37 -4.38 -12.17
N MET A 115 16.25 -5.32 -11.24
CA MET A 115 15.54 -6.59 -11.44
C MET A 115 14.05 -6.50 -11.02
N GLY A 116 13.62 -5.35 -10.50
CA GLY A 116 12.24 -5.14 -10.02
C GLY A 116 11.89 -5.98 -8.80
N VAL A 117 12.86 -6.19 -7.91
CA VAL A 117 12.74 -6.89 -6.63
C VAL A 117 12.89 -5.87 -5.51
N PHE A 118 11.99 -5.91 -4.53
CA PHE A 118 11.95 -4.93 -3.46
C PHE A 118 11.70 -5.59 -2.10
N SER A 119 12.28 -5.06 -1.05
CA SER A 119 12.05 -5.54 0.33
C SER A 119 10.56 -5.49 0.71
N VAL A 120 9.83 -4.51 0.20
CA VAL A 120 8.38 -4.36 0.39
C VAL A 120 7.55 -5.48 -0.26
N ASP A 121 8.09 -6.23 -1.20
CA ASP A 121 7.45 -7.45 -1.76
C ASP A 121 7.17 -8.50 -0.68
N HIS A 122 7.82 -8.40 0.49
CA HIS A 122 7.54 -9.23 1.64
C HIS A 122 6.05 -9.23 2.00
N LEU A 123 5.36 -8.09 1.94
CA LEU A 123 3.91 -8.01 2.15
C LEU A 123 3.17 -9.00 1.22
N ARG A 124 3.40 -8.90 -0.08
CA ARG A 124 2.75 -9.74 -1.08
C ARG A 124 3.11 -11.22 -0.92
N LEU A 125 4.39 -11.52 -0.67
CA LEU A 125 4.89 -12.87 -0.52
C LEU A 125 4.36 -13.54 0.75
N ALA A 126 4.35 -12.85 1.88
CA ALA A 126 3.82 -13.36 3.14
C ALA A 126 2.30 -13.58 3.09
N LEU A 127 1.54 -12.69 2.44
CA LEU A 127 0.10 -12.91 2.20
C LEU A 127 -0.15 -14.14 1.32
N ASN A 128 0.63 -14.34 0.26
CA ASN A 128 0.54 -15.56 -0.55
C ASN A 128 0.85 -16.81 0.27
N THR A 129 1.84 -16.73 1.18
CA THR A 129 2.18 -17.82 2.09
C THR A 129 1.02 -18.11 3.06
N ALA A 130 0.38 -17.08 3.60
CA ALA A 130 -0.80 -17.22 4.46
C ALA A 130 -1.96 -17.93 3.74
N VAL A 131 -2.28 -17.50 2.51
CA VAL A 131 -3.34 -18.12 1.69
C VAL A 131 -3.01 -19.58 1.35
N ARG A 132 -1.76 -19.89 1.01
CA ARG A 132 -1.30 -21.27 0.73
C ARG A 132 -1.32 -22.19 1.94
N GLY A 133 -1.44 -21.67 3.16
CA GLY A 133 -1.68 -22.44 4.38
C GLY A 133 -2.98 -23.27 4.33
N GLY A 134 -3.96 -22.82 3.57
CA GLY A 134 -5.23 -23.51 3.37
C GLY A 134 -6.22 -23.32 4.53
N LYS A 135 -7.38 -23.98 4.43
CA LYS A 135 -8.49 -23.91 5.39
C LYS A 135 -9.13 -22.51 5.44
N ASP A 136 -9.09 -21.82 6.58
CA ASP A 136 -9.65 -20.47 6.79
C ASP A 136 -8.64 -19.41 6.33
N THR A 137 -8.42 -19.37 5.01
CA THR A 137 -7.35 -18.56 4.39
C THR A 137 -7.63 -17.06 4.43
N ASP A 138 -8.87 -16.67 4.32
CA ASP A 138 -9.29 -15.25 4.34
C ASP A 138 -9.11 -14.63 5.73
N THR A 139 -9.44 -15.37 6.81
CA THR A 139 -9.17 -14.93 8.17
C THR A 139 -7.67 -14.79 8.45
N VAL A 140 -6.87 -15.81 8.11
CA VAL A 140 -5.41 -15.80 8.33
C VAL A 140 -4.74 -14.68 7.53
N ALA A 141 -5.11 -14.53 6.25
CA ALA A 141 -4.58 -13.47 5.40
C ALA A 141 -5.02 -12.07 5.87
N ALA A 142 -6.25 -11.88 6.37
CA ALA A 142 -6.70 -10.61 6.92
C ALA A 142 -5.94 -10.23 8.21
N ILE A 143 -5.64 -11.22 9.07
CA ILE A 143 -4.81 -11.01 10.27
C ILE A 143 -3.40 -10.59 9.86
N ALA A 144 -2.74 -11.36 8.99
CA ALA A 144 -1.39 -11.07 8.51
C ALA A 144 -1.33 -9.71 7.78
N GLY A 145 -2.31 -9.44 6.92
CA GLY A 145 -2.40 -8.19 6.14
C GLY A 145 -2.54 -6.94 6.99
N GLY A 146 -3.23 -7.03 8.14
CA GLY A 146 -3.32 -5.93 9.09
C GLY A 146 -1.96 -5.51 9.64
N LEU A 147 -1.10 -6.48 10.00
CA LEU A 147 0.24 -6.20 10.52
C LEU A 147 1.23 -5.81 9.40
N LEU A 148 1.22 -6.52 8.28
CA LEU A 148 2.07 -6.20 7.14
C LEU A 148 1.74 -4.83 6.54
N GLY A 149 0.44 -4.51 6.41
CA GLY A 149 0.01 -3.19 5.94
C GLY A 149 0.39 -2.05 6.89
N ALA A 150 0.45 -2.33 8.21
CA ALA A 150 0.94 -1.39 9.20
C ALA A 150 2.44 -1.11 9.05
N ALA A 151 3.25 -2.15 8.82
CA ALA A 151 4.70 -2.02 8.70
C ALA A 151 5.12 -1.38 7.37
N TYR A 152 4.53 -1.80 6.25
CA TYR A 152 4.95 -1.39 4.91
C TYR A 152 4.15 -0.21 4.34
N GLY A 153 3.00 0.11 4.93
CA GLY A 153 2.12 1.19 4.49
C GLY A 153 1.26 0.85 3.27
N ALA A 154 0.31 1.72 2.97
CA ALA A 154 -0.64 1.53 1.86
C ALA A 154 0.04 1.52 0.49
N SER A 155 1.21 2.15 0.34
CA SER A 155 2.00 2.17 -0.89
C SER A 155 2.64 0.82 -1.24
N ALA A 156 2.71 -0.10 -0.28
CA ALA A 156 3.22 -1.46 -0.46
C ALA A 156 2.20 -2.42 -1.12
N ILE A 157 0.94 -2.03 -1.17
CA ILE A 157 -0.11 -2.86 -1.77
C ILE A 157 0.01 -2.76 -3.30
N PRO A 158 0.18 -3.88 -4.03
CA PRO A 158 0.25 -3.85 -5.48
C PRO A 158 -0.96 -3.15 -6.11
N ALA A 159 -0.73 -2.34 -7.14
CA ALA A 159 -1.78 -1.57 -7.82
C ALA A 159 -2.87 -2.49 -8.40
N GLU A 160 -2.48 -3.65 -8.93
CA GLU A 160 -3.41 -4.67 -9.39
C GLU A 160 -4.42 -5.08 -8.29
N TRP A 161 -3.94 -5.30 -7.06
CA TRP A 161 -4.83 -5.64 -5.95
C TRP A 161 -5.73 -4.47 -5.56
N ARG A 162 -5.18 -3.24 -5.57
CA ARG A 162 -5.95 -2.02 -5.26
C ARG A 162 -7.09 -1.78 -6.24
N ARG A 163 -6.92 -2.14 -7.53
CA ARG A 163 -7.98 -2.08 -8.54
C ARG A 163 -9.14 -3.03 -8.25
N LEU A 164 -8.85 -4.22 -7.72
CA LEU A 164 -9.83 -5.28 -7.49
C LEU A 164 -10.54 -5.17 -6.14
N LEU A 165 -9.91 -4.50 -5.17
CA LEU A 165 -10.39 -4.46 -3.81
C LEU A 165 -11.64 -3.59 -3.68
N HIS A 166 -12.74 -4.20 -3.28
CA HIS A 166 -14.00 -3.53 -2.98
C HIS A 166 -14.73 -4.25 -1.85
N GLY A 167 -15.60 -3.56 -1.14
CA GLY A 167 -16.36 -4.11 -0.03
C GLY A 167 -17.66 -3.36 0.23
N TRP A 168 -18.44 -3.88 1.15
CA TRP A 168 -19.69 -3.25 1.57
C TRP A 168 -19.42 -1.88 2.24
N PRO A 169 -20.25 -0.86 1.98
CA PRO A 169 -21.38 -0.76 1.04
C PRO A 169 -21.00 -0.25 -0.37
N GLY A 170 -19.86 -0.60 -0.90
CA GLY A 170 -19.31 -0.16 -2.19
C GLY A 170 -18.00 0.59 -2.02
N LEU A 171 -17.32 0.43 -0.86
CA LEU A 171 -16.02 1.05 -0.60
C LEU A 171 -14.92 0.38 -1.43
N ALA A 172 -14.07 1.22 -2.02
CA ALA A 172 -12.83 0.82 -2.70
C ALA A 172 -11.60 1.16 -1.85
N THR A 173 -10.42 0.82 -2.33
CA THR A 173 -9.14 1.05 -1.62
C THR A 173 -8.95 2.52 -1.22
N ARG A 174 -9.32 3.47 -2.10
CA ARG A 174 -9.19 4.91 -1.78
C ARG A 174 -10.06 5.34 -0.60
N ASP A 175 -11.29 4.78 -0.50
CA ASP A 175 -12.22 5.10 0.59
C ASP A 175 -11.69 4.61 1.92
N LEU A 176 -11.09 3.41 1.94
CA LEU A 176 -10.44 2.86 3.13
C LEU A 176 -9.25 3.71 3.57
N ALA A 177 -8.43 4.19 2.63
CA ALA A 177 -7.32 5.09 2.92
C ALA A 177 -7.81 6.46 3.45
N ALA A 178 -8.89 6.99 2.90
CA ALA A 178 -9.52 8.23 3.38
C ALA A 178 -10.11 8.05 4.79
N LEU A 179 -10.79 6.91 5.06
CA LEU A 179 -11.30 6.58 6.39
C LEU A 179 -10.16 6.48 7.43
N ALA A 180 -9.08 5.77 7.11
CA ALA A 180 -7.92 5.66 8.00
C ALA A 180 -7.31 7.04 8.29
N THR A 181 -7.17 7.89 7.29
CA THR A 181 -6.65 9.25 7.44
C THR A 181 -7.55 10.10 8.34
N ARG A 182 -8.88 9.99 8.19
CA ARG A 182 -9.84 10.74 9.04
C ARG A 182 -9.81 10.32 10.49
N ILE A 183 -9.52 9.05 10.79
CA ILE A 183 -9.40 8.57 12.16
C ILE A 183 -8.15 9.16 12.83
N VAL A 184 -7.01 9.19 12.12
CA VAL A 184 -5.73 9.61 12.68
C VAL A 184 -5.53 11.13 12.61
N LYS A 185 -6.02 11.77 11.56
CA LYS A 185 -5.89 13.22 11.32
C LYS A 185 -7.23 13.76 10.85
N ALA A 186 -7.65 14.90 11.40
CA ALA A 186 -8.81 15.62 10.86
C ALA A 186 -8.56 15.90 9.37
N ASP A 187 -9.39 15.31 8.53
CA ASP A 187 -9.30 15.55 7.08
C ASP A 187 -9.77 16.96 6.78
N LYS A 188 -8.88 17.78 6.19
CA LYS A 188 -9.19 19.14 5.79
C LYS A 188 -9.40 19.16 4.29
N PRO A 189 -10.43 19.88 3.80
CA PRO A 189 -10.54 20.20 2.38
C PRO A 189 -9.24 20.82 1.90
N PHE A 190 -8.83 20.48 0.71
CA PHE A 190 -7.64 21.04 0.07
C PHE A 190 -8.01 21.45 -1.37
N SER A 191 -7.26 22.41 -1.90
CA SER A 191 -7.32 22.81 -3.30
C SER A 191 -5.91 23.04 -3.80
N TYR A 192 -5.73 22.91 -5.09
CA TYR A 192 -4.47 23.24 -5.74
C TYR A 192 -4.64 24.54 -6.52
N ASP A 193 -3.77 25.51 -6.23
CA ASP A 193 -3.66 26.74 -6.98
C ASP A 193 -2.56 26.55 -8.03
N ILE A 194 -2.96 26.26 -9.26
CA ILE A 194 -2.08 26.04 -10.39
C ILE A 194 -2.60 26.73 -11.64
N GLU A 195 -1.69 27.12 -12.53
CA GLU A 195 -2.05 27.50 -13.89
C GLU A 195 -2.24 26.22 -14.72
N PRO A 196 -3.46 25.95 -15.27
CA PRO A 196 -3.72 24.74 -16.04
C PRO A 196 -2.85 24.64 -17.27
N MET A 197 -2.33 23.44 -17.55
CA MET A 197 -1.63 23.13 -18.78
C MET A 197 -2.48 22.31 -19.73
N ALA A 198 -2.24 22.44 -21.04
CA ALA A 198 -2.84 21.55 -22.01
C ALA A 198 -2.26 20.14 -21.85
N PRO A 199 -3.09 19.07 -21.76
CA PRO A 199 -2.62 17.70 -21.75
C PRO A 199 -1.80 17.37 -23.01
N VAL A 200 -0.72 16.62 -22.85
CA VAL A 200 0.13 16.16 -23.96
C VAL A 200 0.17 14.65 -24.03
N ARG A 201 0.44 14.11 -25.22
CA ARG A 201 0.67 12.67 -25.40
C ARG A 201 2.04 12.27 -24.92
N HIS A 202 2.15 11.07 -24.37
CA HIS A 202 3.44 10.45 -24.11
C HIS A 202 4.21 10.25 -25.43
N PRO A 203 5.52 10.60 -25.51
CA PRO A 203 6.24 10.60 -26.79
C PRO A 203 6.40 9.22 -27.45
N HIS A 204 6.16 8.15 -26.71
CA HIS A 204 6.29 6.77 -27.18
C HIS A 204 4.98 5.95 -27.10
N ASP A 205 3.87 6.51 -26.64
CA ASP A 205 2.56 5.83 -26.57
C ASP A 205 1.41 6.84 -26.66
N ASP A 206 0.76 6.88 -27.80
CA ASP A 206 -0.38 7.77 -28.05
C ASP A 206 -1.61 7.47 -27.17
N GLY A 207 -1.66 6.33 -26.50
CA GLY A 207 -2.71 5.98 -25.56
C GLY A 207 -2.46 6.43 -24.12
N VAL A 208 -1.35 7.15 -23.87
CA VAL A 208 -1.04 7.72 -22.56
C VAL A 208 -0.98 9.25 -22.66
N TRP A 209 -1.81 9.91 -21.87
CA TRP A 209 -1.83 11.37 -21.72
C TRP A 209 -1.10 11.77 -20.43
N LEU A 210 -0.34 12.84 -20.50
CA LEU A 210 0.37 13.48 -19.40
C LEU A 210 -0.26 14.84 -19.11
N ALA A 211 -0.65 15.09 -17.86
CA ALA A 211 -1.33 16.34 -17.51
C ALA A 211 -1.11 16.74 -16.03
N ASP A 212 -1.57 17.91 -15.71
CA ASP A 212 -1.80 18.39 -14.35
C ASP A 212 -3.18 17.94 -13.82
N VAL A 213 -3.48 18.31 -12.57
CA VAL A 213 -4.74 17.94 -11.92
C VAL A 213 -5.96 18.62 -12.55
N ALA A 214 -5.81 19.75 -13.22
CA ALA A 214 -6.92 20.48 -13.85
C ALA A 214 -7.53 19.69 -15.02
N ALA A 215 -6.78 18.76 -15.63
CA ALA A 215 -7.30 17.89 -16.68
C ALA A 215 -8.45 16.97 -16.21
N LEU A 216 -8.64 16.79 -14.91
CA LEU A 216 -9.78 16.06 -14.36
C LEU A 216 -11.12 16.75 -14.60
N GLN A 217 -11.13 18.09 -14.78
CA GLN A 217 -12.32 18.87 -15.08
C GLN A 217 -12.76 18.76 -16.56
N GLY A 218 -11.88 18.23 -17.43
CA GLY A 218 -12.15 18.03 -18.85
C GLY A 218 -11.15 17.02 -19.42
N LEU A 219 -11.49 15.73 -19.32
CA LEU A 219 -10.59 14.66 -19.76
C LEU A 219 -10.24 14.77 -21.25
N PRO A 220 -8.98 14.46 -21.61
CA PRO A 220 -8.58 14.29 -22.99
C PRO A 220 -9.42 13.24 -23.73
N PRO A 221 -9.57 13.36 -25.07
CA PRO A 221 -10.39 12.44 -25.83
C PRO A 221 -9.99 10.97 -25.67
N GLY A 222 -10.97 10.12 -25.38
CA GLY A 222 -10.81 8.68 -25.29
C GLY A 222 -10.29 8.18 -23.95
N VAL A 223 -9.94 9.05 -23.02
CA VAL A 223 -9.48 8.63 -21.67
C VAL A 223 -10.60 7.89 -20.95
N ASP A 224 -10.28 6.68 -20.48
CA ASP A 224 -11.17 5.80 -19.73
C ASP A 224 -10.52 5.22 -18.46
N ALA A 225 -9.24 5.55 -18.21
CA ALA A 225 -8.54 5.28 -16.96
C ALA A 225 -7.69 6.49 -16.53
N VAL A 226 -7.71 6.79 -15.23
CA VAL A 226 -6.95 7.90 -14.62
C VAL A 226 -6.04 7.35 -13.53
N VAL A 227 -4.74 7.63 -13.65
CA VAL A 227 -3.73 7.31 -12.64
C VAL A 227 -3.30 8.60 -11.95
N SER A 228 -3.72 8.77 -10.70
CA SER A 228 -3.50 9.97 -9.90
C SER A 228 -2.27 9.81 -9.01
N LEU A 229 -1.21 10.55 -9.30
CA LEU A 229 0.03 10.57 -8.51
C LEU A 229 -0.01 11.60 -7.37
N CYS A 230 -1.12 12.28 -7.20
CA CYS A 230 -1.36 13.24 -6.11
C CYS A 230 -2.72 12.94 -5.47
N ARG A 231 -2.98 13.59 -4.36
CA ARG A 231 -4.29 13.52 -3.72
C ARG A 231 -5.33 14.23 -4.61
N VAL A 232 -6.50 13.64 -4.74
CA VAL A 232 -7.66 14.18 -5.48
C VAL A 232 -8.88 14.09 -4.56
N ASN A 233 -9.71 15.14 -4.53
CA ASN A 233 -10.98 15.08 -3.80
C ASN A 233 -11.99 14.22 -4.58
N ASP A 234 -12.97 13.65 -3.86
CA ASP A 234 -13.98 12.79 -4.47
C ASP A 234 -14.83 13.55 -5.50
N ASP A 235 -15.12 14.83 -5.23
CA ASP A 235 -15.89 15.70 -6.12
C ASP A 235 -15.16 16.09 -7.42
N ASP A 236 -13.82 15.96 -7.44
CA ASP A 236 -12.99 16.26 -8.61
C ASP A 236 -12.82 15.06 -9.55
N LEU A 237 -13.41 13.92 -9.21
CA LEU A 237 -13.25 12.68 -10.00
C LEU A 237 -14.28 12.64 -11.14
N PRO A 238 -13.81 12.45 -12.38
CA PRO A 238 -14.72 12.29 -13.51
C PRO A 238 -15.50 10.99 -13.41
N ALA A 239 -16.81 11.06 -13.68
CA ALA A 239 -17.67 9.88 -13.67
C ALA A 239 -17.40 8.98 -14.89
N GLY A 240 -17.55 7.67 -14.71
CA GLY A 240 -17.52 6.69 -15.80
C GLY A 240 -16.13 6.29 -16.26
N VAL A 241 -15.06 6.72 -15.56
CA VAL A 241 -13.68 6.30 -15.80
C VAL A 241 -13.12 5.54 -14.60
N GLU A 242 -12.20 4.63 -14.85
CA GLU A 242 -11.50 3.92 -13.79
C GLU A 242 -10.51 4.85 -13.08
N GLN A 243 -10.57 4.90 -11.75
CA GLN A 243 -9.75 5.78 -10.92
C GLN A 243 -8.73 4.96 -10.11
N ILE A 244 -7.45 5.25 -10.30
CA ILE A 244 -6.36 4.58 -9.59
C ILE A 244 -5.50 5.59 -8.84
N ASP A 245 -5.52 5.52 -7.52
CA ASP A 245 -4.75 6.37 -6.60
C ASP A 245 -3.37 5.76 -6.32
N VAL A 246 -2.31 6.47 -6.65
CA VAL A 246 -0.92 6.08 -6.35
C VAL A 246 -0.34 6.89 -5.19
N ARG A 247 -0.56 8.21 -5.19
CA ARG A 247 -0.18 9.14 -4.12
C ARG A 247 1.32 9.19 -3.80
N LEU A 248 2.12 9.67 -4.74
CA LEU A 248 3.51 10.02 -4.48
C LEU A 248 3.61 11.41 -3.82
N ILE A 249 4.55 11.56 -2.88
CA ILE A 249 4.85 12.83 -2.23
C ILE A 249 5.99 13.51 -2.99
N ASP A 250 5.78 14.74 -3.46
CA ASP A 250 6.78 15.49 -4.20
C ASP A 250 7.69 16.29 -3.26
N ARG A 251 8.50 15.57 -2.49
CA ARG A 251 9.47 16.13 -1.54
C ARG A 251 10.74 15.29 -1.50
N VAL A 252 11.85 15.92 -1.16
CA VAL A 252 13.17 15.32 -1.01
C VAL A 252 13.46 15.10 0.49
N GLU A 253 12.67 14.25 1.13
CA GLU A 253 12.83 13.88 2.53
C GLU A 253 12.91 12.35 2.60
N PRO A 254 13.80 11.78 3.44
CA PRO A 254 14.01 10.33 3.48
C PRO A 254 12.72 9.50 3.67
N ASP A 255 11.78 10.06 4.44
CA ASP A 255 10.53 9.37 4.81
C ASP A 255 9.33 9.74 3.92
N ALA A 256 9.52 10.61 2.91
CA ALA A 256 8.42 11.06 2.06
C ALA A 256 7.82 9.91 1.23
N ASN A 257 8.68 9.07 0.66
CA ASN A 257 8.27 7.93 -0.17
C ASN A 257 9.11 6.69 0.19
N PRO A 258 8.82 6.01 1.31
CA PRO A 258 9.66 4.89 1.78
C PRO A 258 9.75 3.73 0.77
N ASN A 259 8.75 3.56 -0.10
CA ASN A 259 8.68 2.51 -1.11
C ASN A 259 8.83 3.07 -2.55
N LEU A 260 9.61 4.13 -2.75
CA LEU A 260 9.63 4.89 -4.01
C LEU A 260 9.84 4.01 -5.24
N ASP A 261 10.90 3.23 -5.26
CA ASP A 261 11.30 2.42 -6.43
C ASP A 261 10.24 1.34 -6.74
N PHE A 262 9.67 0.72 -5.70
CA PHE A 262 8.54 -0.19 -5.85
C PHE A 262 7.32 0.52 -6.44
N VAL A 263 6.92 1.67 -5.89
CA VAL A 263 5.72 2.41 -6.34
C VAL A 263 5.87 2.85 -7.80
N LEU A 264 7.03 3.34 -8.21
CA LEU A 264 7.29 3.72 -9.59
C LEU A 264 7.18 2.50 -10.53
N THR A 265 7.81 1.37 -10.17
CA THR A 265 7.77 0.13 -10.95
C THR A 265 6.35 -0.45 -11.03
N ASP A 266 5.64 -0.49 -9.91
CA ASP A 266 4.27 -1.01 -9.80
C ASP A 266 3.28 -0.14 -10.61
N THR A 267 3.46 1.19 -10.56
CA THR A 267 2.65 2.13 -11.36
C THR A 267 2.90 1.94 -12.86
N VAL A 268 4.13 1.73 -13.27
CA VAL A 268 4.47 1.46 -14.68
C VAL A 268 3.85 0.14 -15.14
N ARG A 269 3.95 -0.92 -14.34
CA ARG A 269 3.29 -2.22 -14.62
C ARG A 269 1.77 -2.06 -14.76
N LEU A 270 1.16 -1.23 -13.91
CA LEU A 270 -0.26 -0.90 -14.00
C LEU A 270 -0.59 -0.20 -15.33
N ILE A 271 0.20 0.79 -15.74
CA ILE A 271 -0.01 1.48 -17.02
C ILE A 271 0.15 0.49 -18.19
N GLU A 272 1.18 -0.37 -18.19
CA GLU A 272 1.36 -1.44 -19.16
C GLU A 272 0.13 -2.35 -19.24
N GLN A 273 -0.42 -2.76 -18.08
CA GLN A 273 -1.61 -3.59 -18.01
C GLN A 273 -2.82 -2.88 -18.62
N LEU A 274 -3.10 -1.63 -18.21
CA LEU A 274 -4.20 -0.84 -18.77
C LEU A 274 -4.07 -0.68 -20.29
N ARG A 275 -2.86 -0.43 -20.79
CA ARG A 275 -2.60 -0.33 -22.23
C ARG A 275 -2.82 -1.66 -22.96
N ASN A 276 -2.44 -2.78 -22.35
CA ASN A 276 -2.71 -4.12 -22.89
C ASN A 276 -4.21 -4.47 -22.89
N GLU A 277 -4.97 -3.92 -21.96
CA GLU A 277 -6.45 -3.98 -21.93
C GLU A 277 -7.11 -3.06 -22.98
N GLY A 278 -6.33 -2.28 -23.74
CA GLY A 278 -6.81 -1.32 -24.75
C GLY A 278 -7.29 0.00 -24.18
N ARG A 279 -7.01 0.28 -22.91
CA ARG A 279 -7.43 1.51 -22.22
C ARG A 279 -6.58 2.71 -22.64
N THR A 280 -7.19 3.89 -22.65
CA THR A 280 -6.49 5.17 -22.80
C THR A 280 -6.31 5.81 -21.42
N VAL A 281 -5.06 6.03 -21.03
CA VAL A 281 -4.69 6.41 -19.67
C VAL A 281 -4.37 7.89 -19.57
N LEU A 282 -4.94 8.57 -18.57
CA LEU A 282 -4.46 9.88 -18.10
C LEU A 282 -3.54 9.65 -16.89
N LEU A 283 -2.28 9.98 -17.02
CA LEU A 283 -1.31 10.04 -15.94
C LEU A 283 -1.14 11.49 -15.50
N HIS A 284 -1.44 11.81 -14.25
CA HIS A 284 -1.34 13.18 -13.77
C HIS A 284 -0.79 13.29 -12.34
N CYS A 285 -0.26 14.46 -12.03
CA CYS A 285 0.00 14.92 -10.66
C CYS A 285 -0.53 16.34 -10.49
N VAL A 286 -0.07 17.09 -9.49
CA VAL A 286 -0.58 18.46 -9.29
C VAL A 286 -0.25 19.35 -10.50
N ALA A 287 1.03 19.55 -10.81
CA ALA A 287 1.50 20.49 -11.82
C ALA A 287 2.19 19.84 -13.03
N CYS A 288 2.15 18.52 -13.15
CA CYS A 288 2.82 17.77 -14.22
C CYS A 288 4.34 18.04 -14.36
N GLN A 289 5.02 18.49 -13.30
CA GLN A 289 6.42 18.91 -13.36
C GLN A 289 7.42 17.88 -12.84
N SER A 290 7.06 17.08 -11.83
CA SER A 290 7.99 16.17 -11.16
C SER A 290 7.51 14.71 -11.21
N ARG A 291 6.42 14.36 -10.52
CA ARG A 291 5.92 12.97 -10.41
C ARG A 291 5.48 12.38 -11.73
N THR A 292 4.66 13.09 -12.50
CA THR A 292 4.17 12.63 -13.82
C THR A 292 5.32 12.39 -14.79
N PRO A 293 6.28 13.33 -14.98
CA PRO A 293 7.44 13.07 -15.86
C PRO A 293 8.30 11.90 -15.41
N THR A 294 8.44 11.68 -14.10
CA THR A 294 9.21 10.54 -13.55
C THR A 294 8.56 9.21 -13.96
N VAL A 295 7.28 9.02 -13.66
CA VAL A 295 6.57 7.78 -14.01
C VAL A 295 6.55 7.60 -15.53
N ALA A 296 6.31 8.66 -16.29
CA ALA A 296 6.32 8.61 -17.75
C ALA A 296 7.71 8.22 -18.29
N ALA A 297 8.80 8.72 -17.70
CA ALA A 297 10.16 8.35 -18.12
C ALA A 297 10.47 6.88 -17.80
N VAL A 298 10.09 6.36 -16.62
CA VAL A 298 10.24 4.93 -16.29
C VAL A 298 9.44 4.07 -17.27
N TYR A 299 8.20 4.47 -17.59
CA TYR A 299 7.36 3.79 -18.58
C TYR A 299 8.01 3.77 -19.98
N GLY A 300 8.48 4.93 -20.46
CA GLY A 300 9.16 5.05 -21.75
C GLY A 300 10.46 4.23 -21.80
N ALA A 301 11.27 4.31 -20.73
CA ALA A 301 12.51 3.54 -20.63
C ALA A 301 12.25 2.03 -20.75
N ARG A 302 11.27 1.53 -20.01
CA ARG A 302 10.91 0.12 -19.98
C ARG A 302 10.32 -0.37 -21.30
N THR A 303 9.42 0.39 -21.91
CA THR A 303 8.74 -0.01 -23.17
C THR A 303 9.65 0.10 -24.41
N GLN A 304 10.63 1.01 -24.39
CA GLN A 304 11.55 1.26 -25.51
C GLN A 304 12.93 0.62 -25.29
N GLY A 305 13.25 0.08 -24.10
CA GLY A 305 14.55 -0.50 -23.80
C GLY A 305 15.67 0.55 -23.79
N MET A 306 15.41 1.74 -23.25
CA MET A 306 16.37 2.83 -23.14
C MET A 306 16.62 3.21 -21.68
N SER A 307 17.68 3.99 -21.41
CA SER A 307 17.92 4.47 -20.05
C SER A 307 16.84 5.47 -19.59
N GLY A 308 16.61 5.54 -18.26
CA GLY A 308 15.63 6.45 -17.67
C GLY A 308 15.91 7.91 -17.97
N MET A 309 17.18 8.30 -18.02
CA MET A 309 17.59 9.67 -18.36
C MET A 309 17.33 10.02 -19.82
N LEU A 310 17.53 9.07 -20.74
CA LEU A 310 17.20 9.27 -22.15
C LEU A 310 15.68 9.37 -22.34
N ALA A 311 14.92 8.53 -21.66
CA ALA A 311 13.46 8.61 -21.67
C ALA A 311 12.97 9.95 -21.11
N LEU A 312 13.57 10.46 -20.01
CA LEU A 312 13.25 11.78 -19.46
C LEU A 312 13.51 12.92 -20.45
N GLN A 313 14.57 12.85 -21.25
CA GLN A 313 14.80 13.82 -22.32
C GLN A 313 13.67 13.81 -23.35
N GLY A 314 13.16 12.64 -23.72
CA GLY A 314 11.96 12.51 -24.56
C GLY A 314 10.72 13.16 -23.93
N ILE A 315 10.51 12.94 -22.64
CA ILE A 315 9.40 13.59 -21.89
C ILE A 315 9.56 15.11 -21.87
N THR A 316 10.77 15.63 -21.61
CA THR A 316 11.01 17.09 -21.57
C THR A 316 10.81 17.76 -22.94
N SER A 317 10.92 17.04 -24.04
CA SER A 317 10.63 17.57 -25.37
C SER A 317 9.14 17.90 -25.58
N VAL A 318 8.23 17.18 -24.92
CA VAL A 318 6.76 17.42 -24.96
C VAL A 318 6.25 18.14 -23.72
N LEU A 319 7.01 18.11 -22.63
CA LEU A 319 6.76 18.81 -21.36
C LEU A 319 7.97 19.68 -20.98
N PRO A 320 8.13 20.87 -21.55
CA PRO A 320 9.32 21.71 -21.29
C PRO A 320 9.49 22.13 -19.84
N GLY A 321 8.41 22.12 -19.04
CA GLY A 321 8.42 22.38 -17.61
C GLY A 321 8.75 21.16 -16.72
N ALA A 322 9.05 20.00 -17.32
CA ALA A 322 9.34 18.78 -16.56
C ALA A 322 10.68 18.91 -15.82
N TRP A 323 10.61 18.79 -14.49
CA TRP A 323 11.77 18.89 -13.60
C TRP A 323 11.57 17.96 -12.39
N PRO A 324 11.80 16.65 -12.52
CA PRO A 324 11.77 15.74 -11.39
C PRO A 324 12.71 16.18 -10.27
N ASN A 325 12.27 16.06 -9.02
CA ASN A 325 13.14 16.32 -7.88
C ASN A 325 14.30 15.31 -7.83
N SER A 326 15.32 15.59 -7.00
CA SER A 326 16.56 14.81 -6.99
C SER A 326 16.37 13.33 -6.62
N ASP A 327 15.39 12.99 -5.79
CA ASP A 327 15.16 11.59 -5.41
C ASP A 327 14.47 10.82 -6.52
N PHE A 328 13.57 11.45 -7.26
CA PHE A 328 12.96 10.90 -8.46
C PHE A 328 14.00 10.71 -9.59
N GLN A 329 14.95 11.65 -9.76
CA GLN A 329 16.05 11.47 -10.72
C GLN A 329 16.94 10.29 -10.36
N LYS A 330 17.34 10.14 -9.10
CA LYS A 330 18.10 8.98 -8.62
C LYS A 330 17.31 7.66 -8.78
N ALA A 331 15.98 7.68 -8.60
CA ALA A 331 15.15 6.51 -8.85
C ALA A 331 15.14 6.12 -10.33
N LEU A 332 15.11 7.08 -11.26
CA LEU A 332 15.24 6.81 -12.71
C LEU A 332 16.56 6.09 -13.04
N GLU A 333 17.68 6.53 -12.43
CA GLU A 333 18.99 5.89 -12.64
C GLU A 333 19.05 4.45 -12.09
N ARG A 334 18.36 4.18 -10.96
CA ARG A 334 18.30 2.83 -10.37
C ARG A 334 17.39 1.88 -11.14
N LEU A 335 16.24 2.38 -11.63
CA LEU A 335 15.19 1.57 -12.26
C LEU A 335 15.45 1.31 -13.75
N ALA A 336 16.16 2.22 -14.40
CA ALA A 336 16.47 2.16 -15.83
C ALA A 336 17.85 2.78 -16.09
N PRO A 337 18.93 2.06 -15.73
CA PRO A 337 20.31 2.53 -15.85
C PRO A 337 20.79 2.75 -17.28
#